data_b7799f163290860fffd5cd751ab89802
#
_entry.id   b7799f163290860fffd5cd751ab89802
#
_cell.length_a   1.000
_cell.length_b   1.000
_cell.length_c   1.000
_cell.angle_alpha   90.00
_cell.angle_beta   90.00
_cell.angle_gamma   90.00
#
_symmetry.space_group_name_H-M   'P 1'
#
loop_
_entity.id
_entity.type
_entity.pdbx_description
1 polymer ?
#
loop_
_entity_poly.entity_id
_entity_poly.type
_entity_poly.pdbx_seq_one_letter_code
_entity_poly.pdbx_strand_id
1 'polypeptide(L)'
;MMHTPSAPDVEPPRSDPAPDLDCEVDTLNLMWLLGARELARSDAEKAVLVYGLDREVLEILRHASLAMLRELAASGVLLFRPRFRVCWLQERLRMTGPSALGLGLQAILFAAEEVAQP
;
A
#
# COMPACT_ATOMS: atom_id res chain seq x y z
N MET A 1 44.93 2.23 23.81
CA MET A 1 44.42 1.94 23.63
C MET A 1 43.51 1.74 23.41
N MET A 2 43.26 1.78 23.48
CA MET A 2 42.35 1.41 23.30
C MET A 2 41.34 1.46 23.09
N HIS A 3 40.90 1.51 23.04
CA HIS A 3 39.89 1.48 22.82
C HIS A 3 39.09 1.18 22.49
N THR A 4 38.84 1.16 22.57
CA THR A 4 38.15 0.76 22.33
C THR A 4 37.26 0.60 22.03
N PRO A 5 37.12 0.44 21.92
CA PRO A 5 36.26 0.16 21.58
C PRO A 5 35.35 -0.01 21.51
N SER A 6 35.16 -0.03 21.58
CA SER A 6 34.32 -0.34 21.57
C SER A 6 33.42 -0.22 21.53
N ALA A 7 33.25 -0.17 21.58
CA ALA A 7 32.38 -0.21 21.72
C ALA A 7 31.54 -0.09 21.23
N PRO A 8 31.27 0.13 20.91
CA PRO A 8 30.35 0.26 20.56
C PRO A 8 29.65 -0.27 20.10
N ASP A 9 29.84 -0.22 19.88
CA ASP A 9 29.39 -0.86 19.50
C ASP A 9 28.46 -1.33 19.83
N VAL A 10 28.34 -1.35 20.17
CA VAL A 10 27.55 -1.92 20.73
C VAL A 10 26.35 -1.43 20.79
N GLU A 11 25.89 -0.94 20.30
CA GLU A 11 24.82 -0.52 20.33
C GLU A 11 23.98 -1.29 20.25
N PRO A 12 23.67 -1.42 20.55
CA PRO A 12 22.84 -2.19 20.79
C PRO A 12 21.79 -2.37 20.17
N PRO A 13 21.33 -2.74 20.67
CA PRO A 13 20.25 -3.27 20.34
C PRO A 13 19.42 -2.55 19.56
N ARG A 14 19.37 -1.56 19.61
CA ARG A 14 18.64 -1.01 18.90
C ARG A 14 18.89 -1.42 17.72
N SER A 15 19.60 -1.84 17.66
CA SER A 15 19.88 -2.38 16.60
C SER A 15 19.17 -2.06 15.46
N ASP A 16 18.02 -2.06 15.42
CA ASP A 16 17.33 -1.71 14.32
C ASP A 16 17.19 -0.30 14.31
N PRO A 17 17.81 0.44 13.50
CA PRO A 17 17.54 1.84 13.38
C PRO A 17 16.11 1.99 12.96
N ALA A 18 15.50 3.01 13.39
CA ALA A 18 14.17 3.31 12.96
C ALA A 18 14.16 3.43 11.45
N PRO A 19 13.18 2.88 10.77
CA PRO A 19 13.16 2.98 9.33
C PRO A 19 13.03 4.44 8.89
N ASP A 20 13.52 4.70 7.71
CA ASP A 20 13.33 5.99 7.08
C ASP A 20 11.88 6.01 6.61
N LEU A 21 11.01 6.56 7.40
CA LEU A 21 9.59 6.52 7.12
C LEU A 21 9.22 7.23 5.84
N ASP A 22 9.92 8.30 5.53
CA ASP A 22 9.67 9.00 4.27
C ASP A 22 9.99 8.13 3.08
N CYS A 23 11.10 7.42 3.13
CA CYS A 23 11.48 6.52 2.07
C CYS A 23 10.52 5.37 1.93
N GLU A 24 10.04 4.84 3.05
CA GLU A 24 9.08 3.75 3.02
C GLU A 24 7.75 4.18 2.41
N VAL A 25 7.28 5.35 2.77
CA VAL A 25 6.03 5.88 2.25
C VAL A 25 6.15 6.11 0.75
N ASP A 26 7.26 6.68 0.31
CA ASP A 26 7.49 6.93 -1.12
C ASP A 26 7.49 5.62 -1.89
N THR A 27 8.13 4.60 -1.35
CA THR A 27 8.21 3.29 -1.98
C THR A 27 6.81 2.67 -2.10
N LEU A 28 6.04 2.70 -1.04
CA LEU A 28 4.70 2.16 -1.06
C LEU A 28 3.82 2.91 -2.05
N ASN A 29 3.93 4.23 -2.06
CA ASN A 29 3.19 5.04 -3.01
C ASN A 29 3.53 4.67 -4.44
N LEU A 30 4.82 4.52 -4.73
CA LEU A 30 5.25 4.21 -6.09
C LEU A 30 4.78 2.84 -6.52
N MET A 31 4.87 1.86 -5.64
CA MET A 31 4.39 0.51 -5.95
C MET A 31 2.90 0.52 -6.26
N TRP A 32 2.13 1.23 -5.47
CA TRP A 32 0.69 1.32 -5.67
C TRP A 32 0.37 2.02 -6.99
N LEU A 33 1.04 3.14 -7.25
CA LEU A 33 0.80 3.92 -8.46
C LEU A 33 1.17 3.13 -9.70
N LEU A 34 2.29 2.42 -9.67
CA LEU A 34 2.72 1.61 -10.81
C LEU A 34 1.74 0.48 -11.07
N GLY A 35 1.32 -0.21 -10.01
CA GLY A 35 0.35 -1.28 -10.17
C GLY A 35 -0.97 -0.78 -10.72
N ALA A 36 -1.43 0.34 -10.20
CA ALA A 36 -2.69 0.93 -10.66
C ALA A 36 -2.59 1.35 -12.13
N ARG A 37 -1.48 1.97 -12.52
CA ARG A 37 -1.28 2.40 -13.90
C ARG A 37 -1.26 1.20 -14.86
N GLU A 38 -0.51 0.18 -14.51
CA GLU A 38 -0.40 -0.99 -15.38
C GLU A 38 -1.73 -1.69 -15.53
N LEU A 39 -2.47 -1.83 -14.46
CA LEU A 39 -3.77 -2.45 -14.54
C LEU A 39 -4.75 -1.55 -15.30
N ALA A 40 -4.68 -0.25 -15.11
CA ALA A 40 -5.54 0.69 -15.83
C ALA A 40 -5.32 0.59 -17.34
N ARG A 41 -4.09 0.31 -17.75
CA ARG A 41 -3.78 0.17 -19.17
C ARG A 41 -4.24 -1.17 -19.74
N SER A 42 -4.21 -2.20 -18.94
CA SER A 42 -4.58 -3.54 -19.43
C SER A 42 -6.04 -3.88 -19.21
N ASP A 43 -6.62 -3.43 -18.12
CA ASP A 43 -8.02 -3.74 -17.80
C ASP A 43 -8.58 -2.62 -16.91
N ALA A 44 -9.15 -1.63 -17.55
CA ALA A 44 -9.62 -0.43 -16.84
C ALA A 44 -10.70 -0.75 -15.81
N GLU A 45 -11.62 -1.65 -16.14
CA GLU A 45 -12.68 -1.99 -15.21
C GLU A 45 -12.14 -2.67 -13.97
N LYS A 46 -11.19 -3.54 -14.16
CA LYS A 46 -10.58 -4.23 -13.05
C LYS A 46 -9.79 -3.26 -12.18
N ALA A 47 -9.16 -2.27 -12.80
CA ALA A 47 -8.40 -1.27 -12.05
C ALA A 47 -9.31 -0.46 -11.13
N VAL A 48 -10.49 -0.10 -11.61
CA VAL A 48 -11.46 0.61 -10.80
C VAL A 48 -11.82 -0.21 -9.57
N LEU A 49 -12.05 -1.49 -9.76
CA LEU A 49 -12.45 -2.36 -8.68
C LEU A 49 -11.30 -2.66 -7.71
N VAL A 50 -10.16 -3.07 -8.26
CA VAL A 50 -9.05 -3.54 -7.43
C VAL A 50 -8.37 -2.39 -6.69
N TYR A 51 -8.17 -1.28 -7.37
CA TYR A 51 -7.47 -0.15 -6.77
C TYR A 51 -8.40 0.93 -6.25
N GLY A 52 -9.70 0.79 -6.48
CA GLY A 52 -10.68 1.75 -5.98
C GLY A 52 -10.55 3.12 -6.63
N LEU A 53 -10.30 3.15 -7.94
CA LEU A 53 -10.05 4.40 -8.63
C LEU A 53 -11.32 5.01 -9.16
N ASP A 54 -11.44 6.34 -9.10
CA ASP A 54 -12.45 7.03 -9.85
C ASP A 54 -12.05 7.01 -11.30
N ARG A 55 -12.99 7.23 -12.19
CA ARG A 55 -12.72 7.24 -13.62
C ARG A 55 -11.75 8.34 -14.04
N GLU A 56 -11.83 9.47 -13.39
CA GLU A 56 -10.92 10.57 -13.68
C GLU A 56 -9.50 10.21 -13.32
N VAL A 57 -9.31 9.63 -12.15
CA VAL A 57 -7.99 9.21 -11.68
C VAL A 57 -7.47 8.11 -12.58
N LEU A 58 -8.35 7.21 -12.99
CA LEU A 58 -7.97 6.13 -13.90
C LEU A 58 -7.36 6.70 -15.18
N GLU A 59 -8.01 7.67 -15.79
CA GLU A 59 -7.53 8.26 -17.03
C GLU A 59 -6.21 8.97 -16.85
N ILE A 60 -6.05 9.68 -15.75
CA ILE A 60 -4.79 10.36 -15.47
C ILE A 60 -3.67 9.33 -15.33
N LEU A 61 -3.91 8.26 -14.59
CA LEU A 61 -2.89 7.25 -14.38
C LEU A 61 -2.53 6.52 -15.65
N ARG A 62 -3.51 6.25 -16.50
CA ARG A 62 -3.24 5.55 -17.75
C ARG A 62 -2.21 6.29 -18.60
N HIS A 63 -2.21 7.60 -18.53
CA HIS A 63 -1.34 8.42 -19.36
C HIS A 63 -0.15 9.00 -18.59
N ALA A 64 0.01 8.65 -17.33
CA ALA A 64 1.07 9.21 -16.51
C ALA A 64 2.41 8.59 -16.86
N SER A 65 3.44 9.41 -16.89
CA SER A 65 4.80 8.94 -17.10
C SER A 65 5.37 8.44 -15.80
N LEU A 66 6.45 7.68 -15.89
CA LEU A 66 7.13 7.22 -14.68
C LEU A 66 7.63 8.39 -13.86
N ALA A 67 8.10 9.45 -14.51
CA ALA A 67 8.57 10.63 -13.80
C ALA A 67 7.45 11.27 -12.99
N MET A 68 6.26 11.37 -13.57
CA MET A 68 5.10 11.90 -12.86
C MET A 68 4.75 11.03 -11.65
N LEU A 69 4.78 9.73 -11.83
CA LEU A 69 4.47 8.84 -10.73
C LEU A 69 5.48 8.95 -9.59
N ARG A 70 6.75 9.13 -9.93
CA ARG A 70 7.78 9.31 -8.93
C ARG A 70 7.59 10.60 -8.15
N GLU A 71 7.22 11.66 -8.84
CA GLU A 71 6.96 12.91 -8.17
C GLU A 71 5.77 12.80 -7.22
N LEU A 72 4.71 12.16 -7.68
CA LEU A 72 3.55 11.94 -6.84
C LEU A 72 3.88 11.07 -5.64
N ALA A 73 4.68 10.04 -5.85
CA ALA A 73 5.03 9.11 -4.79
C ALA A 73 5.82 9.80 -3.69
N ALA A 74 6.59 10.82 -4.02
CA ALA A 74 7.47 11.48 -3.07
C ALA A 74 6.75 12.60 -2.31
N SER A 75 5.46 12.44 -2.08
CA SER A 75 4.68 13.47 -1.41
C SER A 75 4.85 13.48 0.10
N GLY A 76 5.44 12.44 0.67
CA GLY A 76 5.62 12.36 2.12
C GLY A 76 4.42 11.84 2.87
N VAL A 77 3.31 11.61 2.20
CA VAL A 77 2.12 11.01 2.81
C VAL A 77 1.66 9.85 1.96
N LEU A 78 1.01 8.91 2.58
CA LEU A 78 0.49 7.76 1.87
C LEU A 78 -0.68 8.20 1.02
N LEU A 79 -0.63 7.88 -0.27
CA LEU A 79 -1.62 8.37 -1.23
C LEU A 79 -2.87 7.52 -1.30
N PHE A 80 -2.88 6.38 -0.66
CA PHE A 80 -4.05 5.50 -0.64
C PHE A 80 -4.40 5.18 0.80
N ARG A 81 -5.61 4.74 1.03
CA ARG A 81 -6.03 4.45 2.39
C ARG A 81 -6.75 3.11 2.43
N PRO A 82 -6.82 2.52 3.62
CA PRO A 82 -7.46 1.22 3.77
C PRO A 82 -8.94 1.31 3.42
N ARG A 83 -9.45 0.24 2.86
CA ARG A 83 -10.85 0.14 2.52
C ARG A 83 -11.65 -0.60 3.55
N PHE A 84 -11.00 -1.41 4.39
CA PHE A 84 -11.73 -2.27 5.29
C PHE A 84 -12.27 -1.47 6.46
N ARG A 85 -13.42 -1.89 6.95
CA ARG A 85 -14.05 -1.28 8.11
C ARG A 85 -13.51 -1.93 9.37
N VAL A 86 -13.60 -1.19 10.47
CA VAL A 86 -13.10 -1.68 11.74
C VAL A 86 -13.81 -2.98 12.14
N CYS A 87 -15.11 -3.04 11.96
CA CYS A 87 -15.87 -4.23 12.36
C CYS A 87 -15.44 -5.46 11.54
N TRP A 88 -15.19 -5.28 10.26
CA TRP A 88 -14.71 -6.36 9.42
C TRP A 88 -13.35 -6.85 9.89
N LEU A 89 -12.46 -5.91 10.18
CA LEU A 89 -11.11 -6.24 10.62
C LEU A 89 -11.14 -6.97 11.96
N GLN A 90 -11.95 -6.48 12.89
CA GLN A 90 -12.09 -7.12 14.20
C GLN A 90 -12.59 -8.56 14.07
N GLU A 91 -13.53 -8.75 13.17
CA GLU A 91 -14.06 -10.07 12.92
C GLU A 91 -12.99 -11.02 12.39
N ARG A 92 -12.21 -10.54 11.43
CA ARG A 92 -11.16 -11.38 10.85
C ARG A 92 -10.06 -11.69 11.86
N LEU A 93 -9.70 -10.74 12.68
CA LEU A 93 -8.67 -10.97 13.69
C LEU A 93 -9.13 -11.95 14.76
N ARG A 94 -10.44 -12.00 15.01
CA ARG A 94 -10.98 -12.90 16.00
C ARG A 94 -11.03 -14.33 15.49
N MET A 95 -11.12 -14.52 14.20
CA MET A 95 -11.20 -15.84 13.60
C MET A 95 -9.79 -16.35 13.39
N THR A 96 -9.37 -17.25 14.25
CA THR A 96 -8.04 -17.79 14.11
C THR A 96 -8.01 -18.81 13.01
N GLY A 97 -7.05 -18.73 12.18
CA GLY A 97 -6.80 -19.72 11.17
C GLY A 97 -7.73 -19.73 10.00
N PRO A 98 -8.21 -18.59 9.57
CA PRO A 98 -9.03 -18.62 8.36
C PRO A 98 -8.16 -18.98 7.17
N SER A 99 -8.76 -19.57 6.17
CA SER A 99 -8.03 -19.90 4.98
C SER A 99 -7.70 -18.62 4.24
N ALA A 100 -6.53 -18.60 3.64
CA ALA A 100 -6.12 -17.47 2.83
C ALA A 100 -7.09 -17.22 1.68
N LEU A 101 -7.67 -18.30 1.16
CA LEU A 101 -8.63 -18.21 0.07
C LEU A 101 -9.87 -17.45 0.53
N GLY A 102 -10.39 -17.79 1.70
CA GLY A 102 -11.56 -17.09 2.21
C GLY A 102 -11.29 -15.62 2.45
N LEU A 103 -10.10 -15.31 2.93
CA LEU A 103 -9.72 -13.94 3.17
C LEU A 103 -9.66 -13.16 1.86
N GLY A 104 -9.07 -13.74 0.83
CA GLY A 104 -8.97 -13.09 -0.47
C GLY A 104 -10.34 -12.85 -1.07
N LEU A 105 -11.22 -13.84 -0.98
CA LEU A 105 -12.56 -13.71 -1.51
C LEU A 105 -13.33 -12.60 -0.82
N GLN A 106 -13.21 -12.51 0.49
CA GLN A 106 -13.90 -11.46 1.22
C GLN A 106 -13.39 -10.08 0.87
N ALA A 107 -12.10 -9.97 0.61
CA ALA A 107 -11.53 -8.69 0.18
C ALA A 107 -12.10 -8.25 -1.16
N ILE A 108 -12.28 -9.19 -2.09
CA ILE A 108 -12.86 -8.89 -3.38
C ILE A 108 -14.32 -8.45 -3.22
N LEU A 109 -15.08 -9.14 -2.40
CA LEU A 109 -16.47 -8.79 -2.16
C LEU A 109 -16.60 -7.42 -1.52
N PHE A 110 -15.70 -7.11 -0.59
CA PHE A 110 -15.70 -5.83 0.07
C PHE A 110 -15.41 -4.70 -0.93
N ALA A 111 -14.47 -4.92 -1.83
CA ALA A 111 -14.14 -3.95 -2.86
C ALA A 111 -15.31 -3.73 -3.81
N ALA A 112 -15.99 -4.80 -4.18
CA ALA A 112 -17.15 -4.70 -5.06
C ALA A 112 -18.28 -3.92 -4.39
N GLU A 113 -18.49 -4.16 -3.11
CA GLU A 113 -19.50 -3.45 -2.35
C GLU A 113 -19.20 -1.97 -2.28
N GLU A 114 -17.95 -1.63 -2.07
CA GLU A 114 -17.52 -0.23 -2.01
C GLU A 114 -17.76 0.49 -3.32
N VAL A 115 -17.46 -0.17 -4.43
CA VAL A 115 -17.65 0.42 -5.75
C VAL A 115 -19.13 0.60 -6.05
N ALA A 116 -19.97 -0.27 -5.56
CA ALA A 116 -21.41 -0.20 -5.81
C ALA A 116 -22.09 0.91 -5.04
N GLN A 117 -21.46 1.44 -4.03
CA GLN A 117 -22.06 2.52 -3.23
C GLN A 117 -21.97 3.85 -3.96
N PRO A 118 -22.99 4.64 -3.92
CA PRO A 118 -23.00 5.94 -4.60
C PRO A 118 -22.03 6.93 -3.96
#